data_2e8d7331ada9a3aad052943bce3707c8
#
_entry.id   2e8d7331ada9a3aad052943bce3707c8
#
_cell.length_a   1.000
_cell.length_b   1.000
_cell.length_c   1.000
_cell.angle_alpha   90.00
_cell.angle_beta   90.00
_cell.angle_gamma   90.00
#
_symmetry.space_group_name_H-M   'P 1'
#
loop_
_entity.id
_entity.type
_entity.pdbx_description
1 polymer ?
#
loop_
_entity_poly.entity_id
_entity_poly.type
_entity_poly.pdbx_seq_one_letter_code
_entity_poly.pdbx_strand_id
1 'polypeptide(L)'
;RNEADGITIDHTTAHINTVEGDLLESLPGYLLTEVQNINAIKDDTLEVEIYMKQKTRDLLFELTVKEGDPDRISNITGTLSGIAGSFDLSSQRICGEAMNTSFPFARTNDKITAHTRLLGTTGLKQSLRIDLTFTDGSSQTIENDLTDLLKNFNDDMPTPMYLSLIHI
;
A
#
# COMPACT_ATOMS: atom_id res chain seq x y z
N ARG A 1 -8.82 -5.76 -17.64
CA ARG A 1 -7.84 -4.68 -17.37
C ARG A 1 -8.61 -3.50 -16.79
N ASN A 2 -8.28 -3.12 -15.58
CA ASN A 2 -8.78 -1.87 -15.00
C ASN A 2 -7.63 -0.85 -15.07
N GLU A 3 -7.79 0.22 -15.81
CA GLU A 3 -6.87 1.34 -15.82
C GLU A 3 -7.14 2.14 -14.54
N ALA A 4 -6.50 1.73 -13.44
CA ALA A 4 -6.56 2.49 -12.20
C ALA A 4 -5.60 3.68 -12.31
N ASP A 5 -6.04 4.86 -11.89
CA ASP A 5 -5.15 6.00 -11.70
C ASP A 5 -3.99 5.61 -10.78
N GLY A 6 -2.80 6.10 -11.07
CA GLY A 6 -1.58 5.76 -10.34
C GLY A 6 -0.89 4.46 -10.77
N ILE A 7 -1.40 3.76 -11.80
CA ILE A 7 -0.80 2.52 -12.33
C ILE A 7 -0.57 2.65 -13.84
N THR A 8 0.65 2.39 -14.26
CA THR A 8 1.03 2.26 -15.67
C THR A 8 1.27 0.79 -16.01
N ILE A 9 0.75 0.33 -17.16
CA ILE A 9 0.95 -1.03 -17.62
C ILE A 9 1.89 -1.01 -18.83
N ASP A 10 3.02 -1.67 -18.68
CA ASP A 10 3.99 -1.91 -19.75
C ASP A 10 4.05 -3.41 -20.05
N HIS A 11 3.68 -3.78 -21.28
CA HIS A 11 3.54 -5.18 -21.73
C HIS A 11 2.67 -6.00 -20.76
N THR A 12 3.28 -6.82 -19.93
CA THR A 12 2.63 -7.69 -18.95
C THR A 12 2.86 -7.24 -17.49
N THR A 13 3.47 -6.08 -17.28
CA THR A 13 3.79 -5.60 -15.94
C THR A 13 2.98 -4.35 -15.61
N ALA A 14 2.30 -4.37 -14.47
CA ALA A 14 1.70 -3.20 -13.88
C ALA A 14 2.70 -2.57 -12.92
N HIS A 15 2.96 -1.27 -13.09
CA HIS A 15 3.85 -0.47 -12.25
C HIS A 15 3.04 0.60 -11.53
N ILE A 16 3.24 0.74 -10.22
CA ILE A 16 2.74 1.91 -9.51
C ILE A 16 3.61 3.10 -9.91
N ASN A 17 2.98 4.21 -10.28
CA ASN A 17 3.70 5.43 -10.62
C ASN A 17 4.48 5.94 -9.40
N THR A 18 5.60 6.59 -9.66
CA THR A 18 6.40 7.24 -8.62
C THR A 18 6.18 8.75 -8.63
N VAL A 19 6.27 9.32 -7.46
CA VAL A 19 6.33 10.77 -7.23
C VAL A 19 7.75 11.19 -6.90
N GLU A 20 7.96 12.43 -6.53
CA GLU A 20 9.27 12.97 -6.17
C GLU A 20 10.00 12.10 -5.13
N GLY A 21 11.30 11.85 -5.35
CA GLY A 21 12.14 11.03 -4.46
C GLY A 21 11.94 9.53 -4.57
N ASP A 22 11.44 9.01 -5.69
CA ASP A 22 11.18 7.59 -5.95
C ASP A 22 10.18 6.94 -4.96
N LEU A 23 9.29 7.75 -4.40
CA LEU A 23 8.19 7.26 -3.60
C LEU A 23 7.06 6.76 -4.51
N LEU A 24 6.46 5.62 -4.14
CA LEU A 24 5.26 5.14 -4.83
C LEU A 24 4.09 6.10 -4.60
N GLU A 25 3.36 6.38 -5.69
CA GLU A 25 2.13 7.16 -5.63
C GLU A 25 1.05 6.42 -4.80
N SER A 26 0.21 7.18 -4.11
CA SER A 26 -0.95 6.60 -3.43
C SER A 26 -1.95 6.08 -4.45
N LEU A 27 -2.42 4.85 -4.26
CA LEU A 27 -3.37 4.21 -5.17
C LEU A 27 -4.81 4.61 -4.82
N PRO A 28 -5.52 5.37 -5.68
CA PRO A 28 -6.91 5.75 -5.44
C PRO A 28 -7.89 4.59 -5.66
N GLY A 29 -7.54 3.64 -6.50
CA GLY A 29 -8.38 2.51 -6.91
C GLY A 29 -7.77 1.14 -6.64
N TYR A 30 -8.51 0.10 -6.96
CA TYR A 30 -8.05 -1.29 -6.85
C TYR A 30 -7.49 -1.78 -8.18
N LEU A 31 -6.37 -2.51 -8.13
CA LEU A 31 -5.94 -3.32 -9.26
C LEU A 31 -6.69 -4.66 -9.22
N LEU A 32 -7.46 -4.92 -10.27
CA LEU A 32 -8.17 -6.18 -10.47
C LEU A 32 -7.60 -6.87 -11.71
N THR A 33 -7.17 -8.11 -11.58
CA THR A 33 -6.60 -8.87 -12.70
C THR A 33 -6.81 -10.37 -12.56
N GLU A 34 -6.86 -11.07 -13.68
CA GLU A 34 -6.85 -12.52 -13.78
C GLU A 34 -6.27 -12.92 -15.14
N VAL A 35 -5.71 -14.12 -15.22
CA VAL A 35 -5.21 -14.74 -16.45
C VAL A 35 -5.92 -16.06 -16.68
N GLN A 36 -6.46 -16.25 -17.86
CA GLN A 36 -7.11 -17.50 -18.28
C GLN A 36 -6.56 -17.95 -19.62
N ASN A 37 -6.19 -19.23 -19.69
CA ASN A 37 -5.82 -19.87 -20.95
C ASN A 37 -7.08 -20.31 -21.70
N ILE A 38 -7.22 -19.86 -22.94
CA ILE A 38 -8.37 -20.14 -23.78
C ILE A 38 -7.91 -20.95 -24.98
N ASN A 39 -8.52 -22.13 -25.19
CA ASN A 39 -8.35 -22.91 -26.41
C ASN A 39 -9.49 -22.58 -27.38
N ALA A 40 -9.19 -21.76 -28.38
CA ALA A 40 -10.15 -21.46 -29.42
C ALA A 40 -10.26 -22.63 -30.41
N ILE A 41 -11.48 -23.12 -30.66
CA ILE A 41 -11.78 -24.12 -31.65
C ILE A 41 -12.28 -23.38 -32.91
N LYS A 42 -11.76 -23.76 -34.07
CA LYS A 42 -12.16 -23.14 -35.33
C LYS A 42 -13.67 -23.39 -35.60
N ASP A 43 -14.35 -22.35 -36.03
CA ASP A 43 -15.77 -22.36 -36.44
C ASP A 43 -16.76 -22.65 -35.28
N ASP A 44 -16.38 -22.41 -34.03
CA ASP A 44 -17.26 -22.52 -32.86
C ASP A 44 -17.34 -21.21 -32.06
N THR A 45 -18.44 -21.01 -31.33
CA THR A 45 -18.63 -19.86 -30.43
C THR A 45 -18.18 -20.25 -29.03
N LEU A 46 -17.20 -19.51 -28.49
CA LEU A 46 -16.71 -19.71 -27.14
C LEU A 46 -17.20 -18.58 -26.22
N GLU A 47 -17.96 -18.91 -25.20
CA GLU A 47 -18.28 -18.02 -24.09
C GLU A 47 -17.26 -18.23 -22.95
N VAL A 48 -16.68 -17.13 -22.45
CA VAL A 48 -15.67 -17.18 -21.41
C VAL A 48 -16.07 -16.23 -20.28
N GLU A 49 -16.21 -16.76 -19.07
CA GLU A 49 -16.34 -15.97 -17.85
C GLU A 49 -14.98 -15.80 -17.16
N ILE A 50 -14.62 -14.57 -16.83
CA ILE A 50 -13.36 -14.26 -16.12
C ILE A 50 -13.71 -13.58 -14.79
N TYR A 51 -13.34 -14.22 -13.69
CA TYR A 51 -13.51 -13.70 -12.34
C TYR A 51 -12.24 -12.95 -11.92
N MET A 52 -12.30 -11.63 -12.00
CA MET A 52 -11.19 -10.75 -11.66
C MET A 52 -10.87 -10.83 -10.16
N LYS A 53 -9.58 -10.92 -9.82
CA LYS A 53 -9.09 -10.95 -8.44
C LYS A 53 -8.40 -9.65 -8.07
N GLN A 54 -8.68 -9.16 -6.87
CA GLN A 54 -8.04 -7.97 -6.31
C GLN A 54 -6.56 -8.25 -5.98
N LYS A 55 -5.68 -7.35 -6.39
CA LYS A 55 -4.23 -7.43 -6.21
C LYS A 55 -3.66 -6.30 -5.35
N THR A 56 -4.51 -5.41 -4.87
CA THR A 56 -4.14 -4.35 -3.93
C THR A 56 -4.90 -4.53 -2.63
N ARG A 57 -4.29 -4.16 -1.51
CA ARG A 57 -4.87 -4.28 -0.17
C ARG A 57 -4.82 -2.96 0.56
N ASP A 58 -5.89 -2.66 1.29
CA ASP A 58 -5.94 -1.52 2.19
C ASP A 58 -5.18 -1.81 3.49
N LEU A 59 -4.35 -0.87 3.90
CA LEU A 59 -3.66 -0.85 5.17
C LEU A 59 -4.09 0.37 5.97
N LEU A 60 -4.65 0.12 7.14
CA LEU A 60 -5.16 1.15 8.04
C LEU A 60 -4.32 1.18 9.32
N PHE A 61 -3.90 2.36 9.71
CA PHE A 61 -3.16 2.62 10.94
C PHE A 61 -4.02 3.37 11.93
N GLU A 62 -3.93 2.98 13.19
CA GLU A 62 -4.41 3.75 14.33
C GLU A 62 -3.26 3.94 15.32
N LEU A 63 -2.91 5.20 15.60
CA LEU A 63 -1.88 5.57 16.56
C LEU A 63 -2.54 6.13 17.82
N THR A 64 -2.00 5.77 18.99
CA THR A 64 -2.42 6.30 20.27
C THR A 64 -1.27 7.08 20.91
N VAL A 65 -1.51 8.34 21.22
CA VAL A 65 -0.58 9.18 22.00
C VAL A 65 -0.65 8.76 23.46
N LYS A 66 0.47 8.30 24.04
CA LYS A 66 0.53 7.90 25.45
C LYS A 66 1.01 9.00 26.37
N GLU A 67 1.92 9.83 25.88
CA GLU A 67 2.53 10.90 26.66
C GLU A 67 2.54 12.20 25.85
N GLY A 68 2.30 13.31 26.52
CA GLY A 68 2.29 14.63 25.90
C GLY A 68 0.88 15.11 25.53
N ASP A 69 0.86 16.30 24.95
CA ASP A 69 -0.37 16.97 24.50
C ASP A 69 -0.52 16.80 22.98
N PRO A 70 -1.46 15.98 22.49
CA PRO A 70 -1.68 15.78 21.06
C PRO A 70 -2.07 17.07 20.32
N ASP A 71 -2.58 18.11 21.02
CA ASP A 71 -2.94 19.39 20.40
C ASP A 71 -1.72 20.19 19.91
N ARG A 72 -0.53 19.83 20.37
CA ARG A 72 0.72 20.41 19.90
C ARG A 72 1.19 19.87 18.54
N ILE A 73 0.61 18.78 18.06
CA ILE A 73 0.99 18.17 16.76
C ILE A 73 0.30 18.94 15.63
N SER A 74 1.08 19.54 14.73
CA SER A 74 0.60 20.28 13.56
C SER A 74 0.54 19.45 12.29
N ASN A 75 1.46 18.49 12.13
CA ASN A 75 1.49 17.58 10.96
C ASN A 75 2.10 16.23 11.32
N ILE A 76 1.59 15.18 10.68
CA ILE A 76 2.09 13.81 10.83
C ILE A 76 2.16 13.16 9.44
N THR A 77 3.34 12.66 9.09
CA THR A 77 3.56 11.95 7.82
C THR A 77 4.18 10.58 8.11
N GLY A 78 3.64 9.54 7.52
CA GLY A 78 4.21 8.20 7.52
C GLY A 78 4.95 7.91 6.23
N THR A 79 6.09 7.22 6.34
CA THR A 79 6.79 6.62 5.20
C THR A 79 7.01 5.14 5.50
N LEU A 80 6.43 4.29 4.65
CA LEU A 80 6.51 2.83 4.79
C LEU A 80 7.44 2.27 3.71
N SER A 81 8.43 1.48 4.13
CA SER A 81 9.39 0.80 3.26
C SER A 81 9.02 -0.66 2.98
N GLY A 82 9.69 -1.28 2.02
CA GLY A 82 9.49 -2.68 1.69
C GLY A 82 8.16 -2.94 0.95
N ILE A 83 7.74 -1.98 0.12
CA ILE A 83 6.49 -2.04 -0.64
C ILE A 83 6.75 -2.45 -2.07
N ALA A 84 5.87 -3.28 -2.61
CA ALA A 84 5.93 -3.72 -3.99
C ALA A 84 5.48 -2.60 -4.94
N GLY A 85 6.36 -2.19 -5.85
CA GLY A 85 6.07 -1.19 -6.89
C GLY A 85 5.56 -1.79 -8.19
N SER A 86 5.66 -3.12 -8.38
CA SER A 86 5.34 -3.78 -9.66
C SER A 86 4.70 -5.14 -9.47
N PHE A 87 3.86 -5.51 -10.45
CA PHE A 87 3.14 -6.78 -10.47
C PHE A 87 3.13 -7.35 -11.90
N ASP A 88 3.60 -8.58 -12.08
CA ASP A 88 3.56 -9.27 -13.35
C ASP A 88 2.18 -9.92 -13.56
N LEU A 89 1.46 -9.40 -14.55
CA LEU A 89 0.10 -9.83 -14.88
C LEU A 89 0.07 -11.26 -15.45
N SER A 90 1.14 -11.71 -16.09
CA SER A 90 1.20 -13.06 -16.70
C SER A 90 1.46 -14.15 -15.66
N SER A 91 2.41 -13.95 -14.77
CA SER A 91 2.72 -14.87 -13.68
C SER A 91 1.85 -14.66 -12.43
N GLN A 92 1.07 -13.57 -12.38
CA GLN A 92 0.22 -13.16 -11.25
C GLN A 92 1.01 -13.00 -9.94
N ARG A 93 2.21 -12.39 -10.02
CA ARG A 93 3.13 -12.22 -8.89
C ARG A 93 3.70 -10.81 -8.79
N ILE A 94 3.99 -10.41 -7.57
CA ILE A 94 4.80 -9.23 -7.28
C ILE A 94 6.18 -9.42 -7.92
N CYS A 95 6.70 -8.35 -8.51
CA CYS A 95 8.02 -8.29 -9.11
C CYS A 95 8.68 -6.92 -8.88
N GLY A 96 9.96 -6.80 -9.23
CA GLY A 96 10.75 -5.59 -9.03
C GLY A 96 11.33 -5.44 -7.63
N GLU A 97 11.98 -4.31 -7.39
CA GLU A 97 12.65 -4.00 -6.14
C GLU A 97 11.66 -3.47 -5.08
N ALA A 98 12.07 -3.55 -3.82
CA ALA A 98 11.34 -2.96 -2.71
C ALA A 98 11.44 -1.42 -2.76
N MET A 99 10.30 -0.76 -2.66
CA MET A 99 10.17 0.69 -2.72
C MET A 99 9.54 1.24 -1.44
N ASN A 100 9.38 2.54 -1.39
CA ASN A 100 8.75 3.24 -0.28
C ASN A 100 7.46 3.94 -0.75
N THR A 101 6.53 4.14 0.19
CA THR A 101 5.35 4.99 -0.02
C THR A 101 5.21 5.95 1.14
N SER A 102 4.67 7.15 0.89
CA SER A 102 4.42 8.14 1.93
C SER A 102 2.95 8.53 1.94
N PHE A 103 2.40 8.74 3.13
CA PHE A 103 1.01 9.07 3.35
C PHE A 103 0.83 9.95 4.59
N PRO A 104 -0.18 10.85 4.58
CA PRO A 104 -0.49 11.66 5.75
C PRO A 104 -1.25 10.86 6.79
N PHE A 105 -1.07 11.21 8.05
CA PHE A 105 -1.97 10.84 9.13
C PHE A 105 -2.96 11.98 9.40
N ALA A 106 -4.22 11.61 9.60
CA ALA A 106 -5.27 12.53 10.03
C ALA A 106 -5.54 12.37 11.52
N ARG A 107 -5.68 13.49 12.22
CA ARG A 107 -6.08 13.49 13.62
C ARG A 107 -7.56 13.83 13.75
N THR A 108 -8.29 13.02 14.51
CA THR A 108 -9.69 13.24 14.86
C THR A 108 -9.86 12.95 16.35
N ASN A 109 -10.01 14.00 17.16
CA ASN A 109 -10.00 13.92 18.63
C ASN A 109 -8.72 13.25 19.14
N ASP A 110 -8.86 12.14 19.88
CA ASP A 110 -7.74 11.40 20.48
C ASP A 110 -7.15 10.33 19.57
N LYS A 111 -7.69 10.20 18.34
CA LYS A 111 -7.24 9.19 17.37
C LYS A 111 -6.45 9.83 16.25
N ILE A 112 -5.34 9.22 15.94
CA ILE A 112 -4.50 9.53 14.78
C ILE A 112 -4.54 8.34 13.85
N THR A 113 -5.06 8.53 12.65
CA THR A 113 -5.29 7.44 11.70
C THR A 113 -4.69 7.74 10.35
N ALA A 114 -4.26 6.70 9.65
CA ALA A 114 -3.89 6.78 8.25
C ALA A 114 -4.47 5.60 7.47
N HIS A 115 -4.66 5.81 6.19
CA HIS A 115 -5.05 4.81 5.23
C HIS A 115 -4.16 4.89 4.00
N THR A 116 -3.64 3.75 3.59
CA THR A 116 -2.92 3.61 2.32
C THR A 116 -3.32 2.31 1.64
N ARG A 117 -3.28 2.29 0.31
CA ARG A 117 -3.54 1.08 -0.50
C ARG A 117 -2.26 0.65 -1.17
N LEU A 118 -1.91 -0.62 -1.00
CA LEU A 118 -0.64 -1.18 -1.43
C LEU A 118 -0.86 -2.34 -2.40
N LEU A 119 0.04 -2.48 -3.35
CA LEU A 119 0.12 -3.65 -4.23
C LEU A 119 0.58 -4.89 -3.47
N GLY A 120 1.31 -4.70 -2.39
CA GLY A 120 1.81 -5.74 -1.52
C GLY A 120 3.09 -5.33 -0.81
N THR A 121 3.62 -6.22 -0.01
CA THR A 121 4.94 -6.08 0.64
C THR A 121 5.96 -6.96 -0.05
N THR A 122 7.21 -6.50 -0.10
CA THR A 122 8.35 -7.24 -0.69
C THR A 122 9.63 -6.91 0.07
N GLY A 123 10.71 -7.66 -0.19
CA GLY A 123 11.96 -7.51 0.52
C GLY A 123 11.96 -8.14 1.92
N LEU A 124 13.05 -7.97 2.64
CA LEU A 124 13.29 -8.63 3.94
C LEU A 124 12.79 -7.81 5.14
N LYS A 125 12.54 -6.52 4.95
CA LYS A 125 12.18 -5.61 6.04
C LYS A 125 11.11 -4.62 5.60
N GLN A 126 10.12 -4.41 6.48
CA GLN A 126 9.14 -3.34 6.38
C GLN A 126 9.30 -2.41 7.58
N SER A 127 9.62 -1.14 7.34
CA SER A 127 9.81 -0.14 8.38
C SER A 127 8.87 1.03 8.17
N LEU A 128 8.16 1.41 9.23
CA LEU A 128 7.33 2.62 9.25
C LEU A 128 8.10 3.72 9.99
N ARG A 129 8.45 4.77 9.25
CA ARG A 129 8.93 6.03 9.79
C ARG A 129 7.75 7.00 9.91
N ILE A 130 7.60 7.60 11.08
CA ILE A 130 6.60 8.62 11.35
C ILE A 130 7.33 9.92 11.68
N ASP A 131 7.09 10.94 10.88
CA ASP A 131 7.62 12.29 11.09
C ASP A 131 6.52 13.20 11.65
N LEU A 132 6.74 13.69 12.85
CA LEU A 132 5.86 14.61 13.58
C LEU A 132 6.42 16.02 13.48
N THR A 133 5.56 17.00 13.20
CA THR A 133 5.88 18.42 13.32
C THR A 133 4.96 19.03 14.35
N PHE A 134 5.52 19.82 15.27
CA PHE A 134 4.77 20.47 16.34
C PHE A 134 4.46 21.93 16.00
N THR A 135 3.50 22.51 16.72
CA THR A 135 3.05 23.89 16.55
C THR A 135 4.12 24.94 16.87
N ASP A 136 5.14 24.58 17.64
CA ASP A 136 6.31 25.43 17.95
C ASP A 136 7.43 25.32 16.88
N GLY A 137 7.21 24.54 15.81
CA GLY A 137 8.16 24.32 14.74
C GLY A 137 9.19 23.21 15.02
N SER A 138 9.18 22.60 16.20
CA SER A 138 10.03 21.44 16.47
C SER A 138 9.51 20.18 15.74
N SER A 139 10.36 19.17 15.60
CA SER A 139 10.00 17.92 14.95
C SER A 139 10.53 16.71 15.70
N GLN A 140 9.88 15.56 15.52
CA GLN A 140 10.29 14.28 16.05
C GLN A 140 10.08 13.21 14.99
N THR A 141 11.01 12.26 14.92
CA THR A 141 10.89 11.08 14.06
C THR A 141 10.84 9.82 14.93
N ILE A 142 9.92 8.92 14.58
CA ILE A 142 9.73 7.63 15.23
C ILE A 142 9.84 6.55 14.16
N GLU A 143 10.58 5.48 14.44
CA GLU A 143 10.72 4.34 13.54
C GLU A 143 10.20 3.06 14.21
N ASN A 144 9.41 2.30 13.46
CA ASN A 144 8.84 1.04 13.89
C ASN A 144 9.14 -0.04 12.85
N ASP A 145 9.65 -1.18 13.29
CA ASP A 145 9.78 -2.37 12.46
C ASP A 145 8.43 -3.09 12.40
N LEU A 146 7.83 -3.14 11.22
CA LEU A 146 6.54 -3.78 10.97
C LEU A 146 6.66 -5.12 10.26
N THR A 147 7.87 -5.65 10.10
CA THR A 147 8.14 -6.86 9.31
C THR A 147 7.28 -8.04 9.78
N ASP A 148 7.23 -8.30 11.08
CA ASP A 148 6.42 -9.38 11.64
C ASP A 148 4.91 -9.13 11.54
N LEU A 149 4.49 -7.88 11.66
CA LEU A 149 3.08 -7.50 11.56
C LEU A 149 2.56 -7.61 10.12
N LEU A 150 3.40 -7.33 9.15
CA LEU A 150 3.06 -7.34 7.72
C LEU A 150 3.41 -8.65 7.00
N LYS A 151 3.97 -9.66 7.69
CA LYS A 151 4.40 -10.92 7.06
C LYS A 151 3.33 -11.64 6.24
N ASN A 152 2.05 -11.50 6.63
CA ASN A 152 0.90 -12.11 5.96
C ASN A 152 0.08 -11.07 5.16
N PHE A 153 0.65 -9.91 4.86
CA PHE A 153 -0.07 -8.85 4.15
C PHE A 153 -0.56 -9.32 2.77
N ASN A 154 0.24 -10.11 2.07
CA ASN A 154 -0.07 -10.55 0.70
C ASN A 154 -1.01 -11.76 0.63
N ASP A 155 -1.40 -12.36 1.76
CA ASP A 155 -2.16 -13.61 1.79
C ASP A 155 -3.66 -13.43 1.55
N ASP A 156 -4.20 -12.25 1.89
CA ASP A 156 -5.63 -11.95 1.75
C ASP A 156 -5.86 -10.51 1.26
N MET A 157 -5.66 -10.29 -0.03
CA MET A 157 -5.71 -8.94 -0.64
C MET A 157 -7.08 -8.25 -0.55
N PRO A 158 -8.24 -8.94 -0.63
CA PRO A 158 -9.54 -8.30 -0.52
C PRO A 158 -9.88 -7.76 0.87
N THR A 159 -9.30 -8.34 1.93
CA THR A 159 -9.61 -7.96 3.32
C THR A 159 -8.65 -6.86 3.79
N PRO A 160 -9.14 -5.68 4.22
CA PRO A 160 -8.30 -4.64 4.79
C PRO A 160 -7.50 -5.13 6.01
N MET A 161 -6.25 -4.68 6.14
CA MET A 161 -5.43 -4.95 7.33
C MET A 161 -5.40 -3.73 8.25
N TYR A 162 -5.64 -3.97 9.54
CA TYR A 162 -5.66 -2.94 10.58
C TYR A 162 -4.46 -3.11 11.50
N LEU A 163 -3.69 -2.05 11.69
CA LEU A 163 -2.56 -1.99 12.61
C LEU A 163 -2.81 -0.92 13.67
N SER A 164 -2.87 -1.34 14.93
CA SER A 164 -2.90 -0.43 16.08
C SER A 164 -1.48 -0.33 16.66
N LEU A 165 -0.90 0.85 16.61
CA LEU A 165 0.44 1.16 17.09
C LEU A 165 0.34 2.03 18.33
N ILE A 166 0.97 1.60 19.44
CA ILE A 166 0.70 2.16 20.77
C ILE A 166 1.81 3.10 21.28
N HIS A 167 2.74 3.56 20.50
CA HIS A 167 3.85 4.36 21.00
C HIS A 167 4.13 5.61 20.15
N ILE A 168 3.47 6.70 20.53
CA ILE A 168 3.91 8.06 20.20
C ILE A 168 3.96 8.86 21.49
#